data_a4b8bd1288ad53f2a785cd397fb83725
#
_entry.id   a4b8bd1288ad53f2a785cd397fb83725
#
_cell.length_a   1.000
_cell.length_b   1.000
_cell.length_c   1.000
_cell.angle_alpha   90.00
_cell.angle_beta   90.00
_cell.angle_gamma   90.00
#
_symmetry.space_group_name_H-M   'P 1'
#
loop_
_entity.id
_entity.type
_entity.pdbx_description
1 polymer ?
#
loop_
_entity_poly.entity_id
_entity_poly.type
_entity_poly.pdbx_seq_one_letter_code
_entity_poly.pdbx_strand_id
1 'polypeptide(L)'
;MDRRIGSPGGGFHYYQLNIDGASVPDPGTRYFYGAGRWGSGIEIPAHDQSFYALKDVPHGQISELNYYSEITQTWRRCYVYTPPCYDAGDVKRYPVLYLQHGSFEDETGWSNQGKAGLILDNLIAESKAKPMIIVMDNGYAFRAEEEQAVTSPAPPVMVFEEVMIGEIIPMIDHRFRTIDDRESRAIAGLSMGANQTMRIIMNNLDTFAYYGGFSGTSNYPSAAEIDSDNFLGGAFSNGDRINEQIEVFWLGVGTTEPEVFPQSIDAFRRMLQKQGIKHHYYESPDTAHEWLTWRRSLYQFAQLIFQ
;
A
#
# COMPACT_ATOMS: atom_id res chain seq x y z
N MET A 1 -25.72 29.76 -4.97
CA MET A 1 -24.96 30.01 -3.72
C MET A 1 -23.60 29.34 -3.87
N ASP A 2 -22.59 30.13 -4.24
CA ASP A 2 -21.22 29.65 -4.29
C ASP A 2 -20.72 29.45 -2.85
N ARG A 3 -20.75 28.24 -2.35
CA ARG A 3 -19.90 27.87 -1.22
C ARG A 3 -18.51 27.62 -1.77
N ARG A 4 -17.63 28.58 -1.66
CA ARG A 4 -16.19 28.34 -1.74
C ARG A 4 -15.82 27.47 -0.56
N ILE A 5 -15.69 26.16 -0.79
CA ILE A 5 -14.98 25.27 0.11
C ILE A 5 -13.55 25.79 0.13
N GLY A 6 -12.93 25.91 1.30
CA GLY A 6 -11.53 26.31 1.41
C GLY A 6 -10.70 25.50 0.42
N SER A 7 -9.67 26.12 -0.18
CA SER A 7 -8.83 25.46 -1.17
C SER A 7 -8.31 24.15 -0.59
N PRO A 8 -8.61 22.99 -1.15
CA PRO A 8 -7.99 21.75 -0.71
C PRO A 8 -6.49 21.86 -0.95
N GLY A 9 -5.67 21.21 -0.11
CA GLY A 9 -4.22 21.12 -0.30
C GLY A 9 -3.85 20.53 -1.65
N GLY A 10 -2.55 20.52 -1.98
CA GLY A 10 -2.06 19.83 -3.18
C GLY A 10 -2.29 18.32 -3.09
N GLY A 11 -2.37 17.64 -4.22
CA GLY A 11 -2.56 16.19 -4.32
C GLY A 11 -3.87 15.79 -4.95
N PHE A 12 -4.22 14.52 -4.82
CA PHE A 12 -5.44 13.94 -5.37
C PHE A 12 -6.59 14.02 -4.36
N HIS A 13 -7.76 14.51 -4.81
CA HIS A 13 -8.96 14.61 -3.98
C HIS A 13 -10.17 14.02 -4.68
N TYR A 14 -11.00 13.28 -3.92
CA TYR A 14 -12.30 12.83 -4.38
C TYR A 14 -13.34 13.95 -4.26
N TYR A 15 -14.25 14.04 -5.22
CA TYR A 15 -15.39 14.94 -5.15
C TYR A 15 -16.63 14.36 -5.83
N GLN A 16 -17.78 14.94 -5.54
CA GLN A 16 -19.04 14.64 -6.18
C GLN A 16 -19.80 15.94 -6.44
N LEU A 17 -20.61 15.94 -7.47
CA LEU A 17 -21.59 17.00 -7.69
C LEU A 17 -22.85 16.71 -6.88
N ASN A 18 -23.48 17.75 -6.38
CA ASN A 18 -24.84 17.66 -5.81
C ASN A 18 -25.80 18.36 -6.77
N ILE A 19 -26.67 17.57 -7.42
CA ILE A 19 -27.66 18.07 -8.37
C ILE A 19 -29.03 17.71 -7.83
N ASP A 20 -29.80 18.72 -7.45
CA ASP A 20 -31.16 18.57 -6.86
C ASP A 20 -31.22 17.58 -5.70
N GLY A 21 -30.17 17.57 -4.86
CA GLY A 21 -30.06 16.70 -3.70
C GLY A 21 -29.47 15.32 -3.98
N ALA A 22 -29.24 14.94 -5.24
CA ALA A 22 -28.57 13.71 -5.60
C ALA A 22 -27.04 13.90 -5.68
N SER A 23 -26.27 13.01 -5.03
CA SER A 23 -24.81 12.95 -5.17
C SER A 23 -24.46 12.15 -6.41
N VAL A 24 -23.89 12.81 -7.43
CA VAL A 24 -23.56 12.21 -8.73
C VAL A 24 -22.11 12.48 -9.11
N PRO A 25 -21.47 11.57 -9.85
CA PRO A 25 -20.16 11.84 -10.42
C PRO A 25 -20.23 12.96 -11.46
N ASP A 26 -19.16 13.72 -11.61
CA ASP A 26 -19.00 14.69 -12.67
C ASP A 26 -18.69 13.96 -13.99
N PRO A 27 -19.55 14.05 -15.02
CA PRO A 27 -19.32 13.37 -16.31
C PRO A 27 -18.12 13.93 -17.08
N GLY A 28 -17.59 15.09 -16.69
CA GLY A 28 -16.42 15.71 -17.30
C GLY A 28 -15.08 15.21 -16.75
N THR A 29 -15.08 14.28 -15.76
CA THR A 29 -13.85 13.74 -15.19
C THR A 29 -13.65 12.25 -15.46
N ARG A 30 -12.41 11.81 -15.31
CA ARG A 30 -12.11 10.39 -15.20
C ARG A 30 -12.68 9.86 -13.85
N TYR A 31 -13.20 8.64 -13.85
CA TYR A 31 -13.70 7.99 -12.65
C TYR A 31 -12.57 7.20 -11.96
N PHE A 32 -12.64 7.23 -10.63
CA PHE A 32 -11.73 6.55 -9.73
C PHE A 32 -12.54 5.75 -8.71
N TYR A 33 -12.06 4.58 -8.35
CA TYR A 33 -12.63 3.87 -7.21
C TYR A 33 -11.95 4.36 -5.93
N GLY A 34 -12.75 4.73 -4.95
CA GLY A 34 -12.30 5.15 -3.63
C GLY A 34 -13.46 5.69 -2.79
N ALA A 35 -13.26 5.77 -1.49
CA ALA A 35 -14.35 6.04 -0.53
C ALA A 35 -15.53 5.05 -0.71
N GLY A 36 -15.24 3.81 -1.10
CA GLY A 36 -16.21 2.73 -1.28
C GLY A 36 -17.09 2.84 -2.52
N ARG A 37 -16.75 3.68 -3.49
CA ARG A 37 -17.54 3.87 -4.73
C ARG A 37 -16.72 4.38 -5.89
N TRP A 38 -17.25 4.21 -7.09
CA TRP A 38 -16.77 4.94 -8.27
C TRP A 38 -17.23 6.40 -8.22
N GLY A 39 -16.32 7.32 -8.48
CA GLY A 39 -16.61 8.75 -8.39
C GLY A 39 -15.58 9.62 -9.08
N SER A 40 -15.75 10.93 -8.93
CA SER A 40 -14.89 11.93 -9.53
C SER A 40 -13.64 12.16 -8.71
N GLY A 41 -12.53 12.48 -9.38
CA GLY A 41 -11.28 12.87 -8.75
C GLY A 41 -10.67 14.09 -9.42
N ILE A 42 -9.98 14.89 -8.63
CA ILE A 42 -9.22 16.06 -9.11
C ILE A 42 -7.81 16.01 -8.56
N GLU A 43 -6.85 16.30 -9.43
CA GLU A 43 -5.44 16.48 -9.05
C GLU A 43 -5.16 17.97 -8.91
N ILE A 44 -4.77 18.40 -7.71
CA ILE A 44 -4.32 19.77 -7.44
C ILE A 44 -2.79 19.73 -7.37
N PRO A 45 -2.07 20.54 -8.18
CA PRO A 45 -0.63 20.54 -8.17
C PRO A 45 -0.06 20.80 -6.77
N ALA A 46 0.70 19.86 -6.22
CA ALA A 46 1.46 20.06 -5.00
C ALA A 46 2.78 20.77 -5.32
N HIS A 47 3.34 21.51 -4.36
CA HIS A 47 4.60 22.25 -4.56
C HIS A 47 5.78 21.33 -4.90
N ASP A 48 5.73 20.08 -4.45
CA ASP A 48 6.76 19.06 -4.67
C ASP A 48 6.34 17.96 -5.67
N GLN A 49 5.30 18.19 -6.49
CA GLN A 49 4.72 17.20 -7.39
C GLN A 49 5.71 16.55 -8.37
N SER A 50 6.91 17.09 -8.52
CA SER A 50 7.89 16.61 -9.52
C SER A 50 8.25 15.13 -9.38
N PHE A 51 8.16 14.55 -8.17
CA PHE A 51 8.51 13.16 -7.95
C PHE A 51 7.47 12.16 -8.50
N TYR A 52 6.22 12.58 -8.69
CA TYR A 52 5.15 11.78 -9.28
C TYR A 52 4.59 12.35 -10.59
N ALA A 53 5.18 13.43 -11.11
CA ALA A 53 4.78 14.01 -12.38
C ALA A 53 5.21 13.13 -13.55
N LEU A 54 4.44 13.17 -14.64
CA LEU A 54 4.86 12.60 -15.91
C LEU A 54 6.07 13.38 -16.43
N LYS A 55 7.20 12.71 -16.62
CA LYS A 55 8.45 13.28 -17.14
C LYS A 55 8.83 12.58 -18.45
N ASP A 56 9.73 13.20 -19.21
CA ASP A 56 10.33 12.60 -20.40
C ASP A 56 11.47 11.63 -19.98
N VAL A 57 11.07 10.47 -19.46
CA VAL A 57 11.95 9.38 -19.04
C VAL A 57 11.39 8.05 -19.54
N PRO A 58 12.16 6.97 -19.60
CA PRO A 58 11.60 5.66 -19.90
C PRO A 58 10.51 5.28 -18.89
N HIS A 59 9.37 4.78 -19.37
CA HIS A 59 8.24 4.39 -18.56
C HIS A 59 8.05 2.89 -18.52
N GLY A 60 7.67 2.38 -17.34
CA GLY A 60 7.18 1.03 -17.15
C GLY A 60 5.75 0.85 -17.68
N GLN A 61 5.24 -0.36 -17.52
CA GLN A 61 3.89 -0.70 -17.96
C GLN A 61 3.08 -1.23 -16.79
N ILE A 62 1.77 -0.95 -16.80
CA ILE A 62 0.81 -1.52 -15.84
C ILE A 62 -0.10 -2.47 -16.60
N SER A 63 -0.09 -3.73 -16.17
CA SER A 63 -0.95 -4.78 -16.71
C SER A 63 -2.03 -5.14 -15.70
N GLU A 64 -3.25 -5.34 -16.18
CA GLU A 64 -4.34 -5.93 -15.42
C GLU A 64 -4.31 -7.45 -15.59
N LEU A 65 -4.34 -8.18 -14.47
CA LEU A 65 -4.39 -9.64 -14.44
C LEU A 65 -5.64 -10.10 -13.72
N ASN A 66 -6.37 -11.00 -14.37
CA ASN A 66 -7.47 -11.73 -13.75
C ASN A 66 -7.00 -13.14 -13.39
N TYR A 67 -7.33 -13.61 -12.18
CA TYR A 67 -7.04 -14.95 -11.73
C TYR A 67 -8.19 -15.50 -10.89
N TYR A 68 -8.39 -16.81 -10.95
CA TYR A 68 -9.34 -17.47 -10.08
C TYR A 68 -8.64 -17.88 -8.79
N SER A 69 -9.17 -17.44 -7.65
CA SER A 69 -8.66 -17.82 -6.34
C SER A 69 -9.39 -19.06 -5.84
N GLU A 70 -8.65 -20.13 -5.58
CA GLU A 70 -9.19 -21.35 -4.98
C GLU A 70 -9.52 -21.17 -3.50
N ILE A 71 -8.84 -20.20 -2.83
CA ILE A 71 -9.07 -19.88 -1.43
C ILE A 71 -10.41 -19.16 -1.26
N THR A 72 -10.68 -18.15 -2.09
CA THR A 72 -11.92 -17.37 -2.03
C THR A 72 -13.05 -17.94 -2.91
N GLN A 73 -12.75 -18.89 -3.79
CA GLN A 73 -13.68 -19.44 -4.80
C GLN A 73 -14.30 -18.38 -5.70
N THR A 74 -13.54 -17.31 -6.00
CA THR A 74 -13.99 -16.18 -6.81
C THR A 74 -12.93 -15.74 -7.82
N TRP A 75 -13.36 -15.07 -8.88
CA TRP A 75 -12.44 -14.34 -9.75
C TRP A 75 -11.94 -13.09 -9.06
N ARG A 76 -10.62 -12.93 -9.02
CA ARG A 76 -9.92 -11.79 -8.46
C ARG A 76 -9.09 -11.10 -9.52
N ARG A 77 -8.70 -9.88 -9.24
CA ARG A 77 -7.92 -9.04 -10.14
C ARG A 77 -6.78 -8.37 -9.38
N CYS A 78 -5.60 -8.33 -10.01
CA CYS A 78 -4.49 -7.49 -9.56
C CYS A 78 -3.93 -6.65 -10.70
N TYR A 79 -3.26 -5.57 -10.34
CA TYR A 79 -2.49 -4.73 -11.26
C TYR A 79 -1.00 -4.99 -11.02
N VAL A 80 -0.24 -5.13 -12.11
CA VAL A 80 1.19 -5.38 -12.04
C VAL A 80 1.92 -4.32 -12.85
N TYR A 81 2.75 -3.53 -12.17
CA TYR A 81 3.71 -2.65 -12.83
C TYR A 81 4.99 -3.42 -13.10
N THR A 82 5.49 -3.34 -14.34
CA THR A 82 6.82 -3.81 -14.76
C THR A 82 7.69 -2.60 -15.09
N PRO A 83 8.97 -2.58 -14.65
CA PRO A 83 9.83 -1.40 -14.78
C PRO A 83 10.18 -1.09 -16.24
N PRO A 84 10.66 0.12 -16.56
CA PRO A 84 11.23 0.44 -17.85
C PRO A 84 12.26 -0.62 -18.26
N CYS A 85 12.30 -0.95 -19.54
CA CYS A 85 13.16 -2.01 -20.07
C CYS A 85 12.78 -3.45 -19.66
N TYR A 86 11.64 -3.65 -18.99
CA TYR A 86 11.07 -4.98 -18.85
C TYR A 86 10.58 -5.43 -20.22
N ASP A 87 11.33 -6.36 -20.83
CA ASP A 87 11.06 -6.87 -22.16
C ASP A 87 10.92 -8.39 -22.10
N ALA A 88 10.05 -8.94 -22.93
CA ALA A 88 9.89 -10.39 -23.05
C ALA A 88 11.15 -11.12 -23.56
N GLY A 89 12.05 -10.40 -24.23
CA GLY A 89 13.34 -10.90 -24.71
C GLY A 89 14.49 -10.81 -23.69
N ASP A 90 14.31 -10.06 -22.60
CA ASP A 90 15.33 -9.91 -21.56
C ASP A 90 15.28 -11.11 -20.58
N VAL A 91 16.45 -11.58 -20.17
CA VAL A 91 16.61 -12.64 -19.15
C VAL A 91 16.73 -12.10 -17.73
N LYS A 92 16.82 -10.78 -17.57
CA LYS A 92 16.95 -10.13 -16.27
C LYS A 92 15.72 -10.40 -15.40
N ARG A 93 15.96 -10.75 -14.14
CA ARG A 93 14.96 -10.91 -13.11
C ARG A 93 14.92 -9.69 -12.20
N TYR A 94 13.78 -9.45 -11.57
CA TYR A 94 13.51 -8.24 -10.79
C TYR A 94 12.98 -8.59 -9.41
N PRO A 95 13.35 -7.81 -8.38
CA PRO A 95 12.71 -7.90 -7.07
C PRO A 95 11.25 -7.42 -7.16
N VAL A 96 10.44 -7.79 -6.17
CA VAL A 96 8.99 -7.54 -6.16
C VAL A 96 8.56 -6.78 -4.92
N LEU A 97 7.85 -5.67 -5.11
CA LEU A 97 7.11 -4.96 -4.06
C LEU A 97 5.62 -5.32 -4.16
N TYR A 98 5.08 -5.95 -3.13
CA TYR A 98 3.63 -6.13 -2.94
C TYR A 98 3.08 -4.92 -2.22
N LEU A 99 2.21 -4.14 -2.89
CA LEU A 99 1.78 -2.81 -2.44
C LEU A 99 0.27 -2.74 -2.24
N GLN A 100 -0.16 -2.68 -0.97
CA GLN A 100 -1.55 -2.86 -0.59
C GLN A 100 -2.29 -1.54 -0.38
N HIS A 101 -3.53 -1.45 -0.89
CA HIS A 101 -4.45 -0.32 -0.73
C HIS A 101 -5.07 -0.27 0.68
N GLY A 102 -5.76 0.84 0.99
CA GLY A 102 -6.46 1.07 2.26
C GLY A 102 -7.94 0.72 2.23
N SER A 103 -8.63 1.02 3.33
CA SER A 103 -10.08 0.85 3.42
C SER A 103 -10.81 1.69 2.37
N PHE A 104 -11.85 1.10 1.78
CA PHE A 104 -12.69 1.74 0.77
C PHE A 104 -12.00 2.08 -0.56
N GLU A 105 -10.80 1.52 -0.77
CA GLU A 105 -10.05 1.53 -2.02
C GLU A 105 -10.07 0.14 -2.65
N ASP A 106 -9.48 -0.04 -3.82
CA ASP A 106 -9.28 -1.32 -4.47
C ASP A 106 -7.89 -1.41 -5.13
N GLU A 107 -7.65 -2.47 -5.87
CA GLU A 107 -6.39 -2.75 -6.58
C GLU A 107 -5.99 -1.66 -7.59
N THR A 108 -6.92 -0.78 -7.99
CA THR A 108 -6.64 0.32 -8.93
C THR A 108 -6.05 1.56 -8.25
N GLY A 109 -6.20 1.69 -6.93
CA GLY A 109 -5.85 2.89 -6.17
C GLY A 109 -4.40 3.31 -6.34
N TRP A 110 -3.45 2.42 -6.12
CA TRP A 110 -2.04 2.73 -6.24
C TRP A 110 -1.59 3.07 -7.67
N SER A 111 -2.17 2.43 -8.68
CA SER A 111 -1.85 2.74 -10.07
C SER A 111 -2.43 4.09 -10.53
N ASN A 112 -3.64 4.42 -10.11
CA ASN A 112 -4.36 5.61 -10.53
C ASN A 112 -4.08 6.81 -9.61
N GLN A 113 -4.64 6.80 -8.40
CA GLN A 113 -4.52 7.89 -7.42
C GLN A 113 -3.10 7.95 -6.83
N GLY A 114 -2.51 6.78 -6.54
CA GLY A 114 -1.17 6.64 -5.95
C GLY A 114 -0.02 6.98 -6.88
N LYS A 115 -0.23 6.94 -8.21
CA LYS A 115 0.83 7.22 -9.20
C LYS A 115 2.08 6.34 -9.05
N ALA A 116 1.93 5.12 -8.52
CA ALA A 116 3.06 4.25 -8.18
C ALA A 116 4.01 4.03 -9.36
N GLY A 117 3.48 3.81 -10.58
CA GLY A 117 4.29 3.65 -11.78
C GLY A 117 5.15 4.88 -12.08
N LEU A 118 4.56 6.10 -12.07
CA LEU A 118 5.30 7.34 -12.34
C LEU A 118 6.36 7.64 -11.27
N ILE A 119 6.06 7.34 -10.00
CA ILE A 119 7.03 7.49 -8.91
C ILE A 119 8.24 6.58 -9.16
N LEU A 120 8.01 5.31 -9.52
CA LEU A 120 9.09 4.37 -9.79
C LEU A 120 9.85 4.71 -11.07
N ASP A 121 9.18 5.10 -12.15
CA ASP A 121 9.83 5.53 -13.39
C ASP A 121 10.82 6.68 -13.14
N ASN A 122 10.36 7.70 -12.39
CA ASN A 122 11.20 8.85 -12.03
C ASN A 122 12.38 8.45 -11.14
N LEU A 123 12.15 7.63 -10.12
CA LEU A 123 13.21 7.16 -9.22
C LEU A 123 14.25 6.28 -9.94
N ILE A 124 13.81 5.41 -10.83
CA ILE A 124 14.69 4.54 -11.63
C ILE A 124 15.53 5.40 -12.59
N ALA A 125 14.92 6.36 -13.28
CA ALA A 125 15.64 7.28 -14.17
C ALA A 125 16.67 8.13 -13.41
N GLU A 126 16.38 8.51 -12.17
CA GLU A 126 17.30 9.23 -11.28
C GLU A 126 18.33 8.31 -10.58
N SER A 127 18.30 7.00 -10.84
CA SER A 127 19.15 5.98 -10.18
C SER A 127 18.99 5.96 -8.66
N LYS A 128 17.83 6.34 -8.15
CA LYS A 128 17.48 6.38 -6.71
C LYS A 128 16.77 5.12 -6.23
N ALA A 129 16.17 4.35 -7.14
CA ALA A 129 15.57 3.06 -6.82
C ALA A 129 16.02 1.99 -7.80
N LYS A 130 16.09 0.75 -7.33
CA LYS A 130 16.31 -0.41 -8.21
C LYS A 130 15.07 -0.62 -9.08
N PRO A 131 15.22 -1.00 -10.36
CA PRO A 131 14.10 -1.49 -11.15
C PRO A 131 13.47 -2.70 -10.46
N MET A 132 12.15 -2.61 -10.19
CA MET A 132 11.38 -3.62 -9.49
C MET A 132 10.00 -3.81 -10.13
N ILE A 133 9.37 -4.94 -9.89
CA ILE A 133 7.97 -5.21 -10.19
C ILE A 133 7.13 -4.71 -8.98
N ILE A 134 5.97 -4.10 -9.22
CA ILE A 134 4.99 -3.80 -8.16
C ILE A 134 3.73 -4.60 -8.42
N VAL A 135 3.23 -5.28 -7.40
CA VAL A 135 1.98 -6.03 -7.43
C VAL A 135 0.96 -5.34 -6.51
N MET A 136 -0.18 -4.99 -7.06
CA MET A 136 -1.28 -4.30 -6.37
C MET A 136 -2.52 -5.17 -6.48
N ASP A 137 -2.87 -5.88 -5.41
CA ASP A 137 -4.05 -6.76 -5.36
C ASP A 137 -5.17 -6.17 -4.50
N ASN A 138 -6.37 -6.72 -4.63
CA ASN A 138 -7.49 -6.33 -3.80
C ASN A 138 -7.40 -7.00 -2.42
N GLY A 139 -7.20 -6.21 -1.37
CA GLY A 139 -7.08 -6.69 0.02
C GLY A 139 -8.37 -7.22 0.63
N TYR A 140 -9.51 -6.98 0.00
CA TYR A 140 -10.78 -7.57 0.41
C TYR A 140 -10.89 -9.00 -0.15
N ALA A 141 -10.42 -9.96 0.65
CA ALA A 141 -10.47 -11.38 0.32
C ALA A 141 -11.28 -12.11 1.39
N PHE A 142 -12.40 -12.68 1.01
CA PHE A 142 -13.30 -13.43 1.88
C PHE A 142 -13.59 -14.80 1.28
N ARG A 143 -13.81 -15.82 2.11
CA ARG A 143 -14.29 -17.11 1.59
C ARG A 143 -15.74 -16.97 1.13
N ALA A 144 -16.10 -17.65 0.05
CA ALA A 144 -17.45 -17.55 -0.53
C ALA A 144 -18.57 -17.85 0.45
N GLU A 145 -18.35 -18.75 1.41
CA GLU A 145 -19.30 -19.10 2.46
C GLU A 145 -19.53 -17.95 3.45
N GLU A 146 -18.47 -17.14 3.71
CA GLU A 146 -18.52 -16.01 4.64
C GLU A 146 -19.10 -14.75 3.99
N GLU A 147 -18.88 -14.55 2.70
CA GLU A 147 -19.44 -13.43 1.95
C GLU A 147 -20.99 -13.54 1.85
N GLN A 148 -21.52 -14.77 1.82
CA GLN A 148 -22.97 -15.03 1.81
C GLN A 148 -23.60 -14.92 3.21
N ALA A 149 -22.82 -14.91 4.28
CA ALA A 149 -23.31 -14.82 5.66
C ALA A 149 -23.67 -13.39 6.08
N VAL A 150 -24.37 -12.63 5.25
CA VAL A 150 -24.90 -11.27 5.56
C VAL A 150 -25.79 -11.25 6.83
N THR A 151 -26.17 -12.43 7.33
CA THR A 151 -26.98 -12.62 8.55
C THR A 151 -26.15 -12.97 9.79
N SER A 152 -24.83 -13.16 9.67
CA SER A 152 -23.97 -13.42 10.82
C SER A 152 -23.71 -12.13 11.61
N PRO A 153 -23.84 -12.14 12.95
CA PRO A 153 -23.48 -11.00 13.79
C PRO A 153 -21.97 -10.73 13.85
N ALA A 154 -21.15 -11.67 13.40
CA ALA A 154 -19.68 -11.51 13.32
C ALA A 154 -19.27 -10.99 11.93
N PRO A 155 -18.34 -10.00 11.86
CA PRO A 155 -17.81 -9.55 10.58
C PRO A 155 -17.07 -10.71 9.90
N PRO A 156 -17.11 -10.79 8.54
CA PRO A 156 -16.41 -11.83 7.81
C PRO A 156 -14.89 -11.73 8.03
N VAL A 157 -14.22 -12.87 8.14
CA VAL A 157 -12.76 -12.93 8.32
C VAL A 157 -12.06 -12.76 6.99
N MET A 158 -11.20 -11.76 6.90
CA MET A 158 -10.36 -11.58 5.72
C MET A 158 -9.26 -12.64 5.65
N VAL A 159 -9.18 -13.33 4.52
CA VAL A 159 -8.18 -14.38 4.23
C VAL A 159 -7.08 -13.90 3.29
N PHE A 160 -6.83 -12.59 3.24
CA PHE A 160 -5.88 -11.99 2.31
C PHE A 160 -4.44 -12.50 2.49
N GLU A 161 -4.02 -12.80 3.72
CA GLU A 161 -2.71 -13.43 3.98
C GLU A 161 -2.59 -14.78 3.27
N GLU A 162 -3.59 -15.63 3.38
CA GLU A 162 -3.59 -16.94 2.71
C GLU A 162 -3.53 -16.79 1.18
N VAL A 163 -4.31 -15.84 0.63
CA VAL A 163 -4.31 -15.54 -0.80
C VAL A 163 -2.95 -14.98 -1.25
N MET A 164 -2.34 -14.07 -0.48
CA MET A 164 -1.03 -13.50 -0.80
C MET A 164 0.04 -14.58 -0.86
N ILE A 165 0.15 -15.40 0.18
CA ILE A 165 1.22 -16.41 0.30
C ILE A 165 0.94 -17.61 -0.61
N GLY A 166 -0.30 -18.10 -0.64
CA GLY A 166 -0.65 -19.33 -1.33
C GLY A 166 -0.93 -19.18 -2.82
N GLU A 167 -1.33 -18.00 -3.28
CA GLU A 167 -1.79 -17.81 -4.66
C GLU A 167 -1.09 -16.66 -5.40
N ILE A 168 -1.03 -15.45 -4.82
CA ILE A 168 -0.50 -14.28 -5.52
C ILE A 168 1.01 -14.43 -5.76
N ILE A 169 1.80 -14.69 -4.72
CA ILE A 169 3.25 -14.84 -4.85
C ILE A 169 3.61 -15.94 -5.87
N PRO A 170 3.10 -17.18 -5.76
CA PRO A 170 3.38 -18.22 -6.74
C PRO A 170 2.95 -17.87 -8.16
N MET A 171 1.81 -17.22 -8.33
CA MET A 171 1.32 -16.77 -9.64
C MET A 171 2.26 -15.72 -10.26
N ILE A 172 2.70 -14.75 -9.48
CA ILE A 172 3.60 -13.69 -9.95
C ILE A 172 4.97 -14.27 -10.31
N ASP A 173 5.52 -15.14 -9.47
CA ASP A 173 6.81 -15.79 -9.73
C ASP A 173 6.78 -16.69 -10.97
N HIS A 174 5.61 -17.29 -11.26
CA HIS A 174 5.41 -18.08 -12.48
C HIS A 174 5.25 -17.23 -13.74
N ARG A 175 4.57 -16.09 -13.66
CA ARG A 175 4.20 -15.26 -14.82
C ARG A 175 5.22 -14.19 -15.18
N PHE A 176 6.00 -13.74 -14.21
CA PHE A 176 6.96 -12.64 -14.38
C PHE A 176 8.39 -13.10 -14.07
N ARG A 177 9.36 -12.36 -14.56
CA ARG A 177 10.76 -12.58 -14.26
C ARG A 177 11.11 -12.00 -12.89
N THR A 178 10.70 -12.67 -11.85
CA THR A 178 10.98 -12.32 -10.45
C THR A 178 12.27 -12.97 -9.95
N ILE A 179 12.92 -12.34 -8.98
CA ILE A 179 13.89 -12.99 -8.11
C ILE A 179 13.07 -13.54 -6.94
N ASP A 180 13.07 -14.85 -6.75
CA ASP A 180 12.15 -15.57 -5.87
C ASP A 180 12.70 -15.83 -4.46
N ASP A 181 13.72 -15.09 -4.05
CA ASP A 181 14.26 -15.11 -2.70
C ASP A 181 13.61 -14.02 -1.80
N ARG A 182 13.78 -14.20 -0.50
CA ARG A 182 13.26 -13.32 0.55
C ARG A 182 13.81 -11.90 0.44
N GLU A 183 15.11 -11.77 0.17
CA GLU A 183 15.84 -10.52 0.06
C GLU A 183 15.40 -9.68 -1.15
N SER A 184 14.66 -10.29 -2.05
CA SER A 184 14.09 -9.65 -3.24
C SER A 184 12.58 -9.47 -3.15
N ARG A 185 11.95 -9.67 -1.96
CA ARG A 185 10.53 -9.41 -1.72
C ARG A 185 10.31 -8.36 -0.64
N ALA A 186 9.57 -7.32 -1.01
CA ALA A 186 9.08 -6.28 -0.12
C ALA A 186 7.55 -6.31 -0.03
N ILE A 187 7.02 -5.92 1.12
CA ILE A 187 5.59 -5.73 1.29
C ILE A 187 5.32 -4.39 1.97
N ALA A 188 4.37 -3.62 1.43
CA ALA A 188 3.99 -2.34 1.99
C ALA A 188 2.49 -2.09 1.79
N GLY A 189 1.94 -1.18 2.58
CA GLY A 189 0.53 -0.81 2.42
C GLY A 189 0.17 0.48 3.13
N LEU A 190 -0.97 1.04 2.76
CA LEU A 190 -1.53 2.22 3.39
C LEU A 190 -2.72 1.88 4.29
N SER A 191 -2.87 2.54 5.45
CA SER A 191 -4.03 2.44 6.33
C SER A 191 -4.38 0.98 6.68
N MET A 192 -5.55 0.47 6.23
CA MET A 192 -5.91 -0.95 6.34
C MET A 192 -4.84 -1.87 5.75
N GLY A 193 -4.29 -1.51 4.59
CA GLY A 193 -3.23 -2.27 3.94
C GLY A 193 -1.96 -2.33 4.77
N ALA A 194 -1.60 -1.27 5.51
CA ALA A 194 -0.47 -1.31 6.45
C ALA A 194 -0.71 -2.30 7.60
N ASN A 195 -1.96 -2.40 8.08
CA ASN A 195 -2.33 -3.40 9.09
C ASN A 195 -2.22 -4.83 8.53
N GLN A 196 -2.76 -5.07 7.33
CA GLN A 196 -2.71 -6.38 6.68
C GLN A 196 -1.26 -6.82 6.43
N THR A 197 -0.45 -5.94 5.82
CA THR A 197 0.93 -6.25 5.47
C THR A 197 1.84 -6.43 6.67
N MET A 198 1.57 -5.73 7.81
CA MET A 198 2.25 -5.96 9.08
C MET A 198 2.01 -7.38 9.59
N ARG A 199 0.76 -7.84 9.58
CA ARG A 199 0.43 -9.21 10.00
C ARG A 199 1.09 -10.24 9.08
N ILE A 200 1.00 -10.03 7.78
CA ILE A 200 1.58 -10.93 6.78
C ILE A 200 3.09 -11.07 7.00
N ILE A 201 3.84 -9.97 7.10
CA ILE A 201 5.29 -10.08 7.26
C ILE A 201 5.68 -10.70 8.60
N MET A 202 4.98 -10.37 9.69
CA MET A 202 5.29 -10.94 11.01
C MET A 202 5.04 -12.44 11.09
N ASN A 203 4.08 -12.96 10.33
CA ASN A 203 3.80 -14.38 10.21
C ASN A 203 4.71 -15.10 9.20
N ASN A 204 5.34 -14.35 8.27
CA ASN A 204 6.06 -14.91 7.11
C ASN A 204 7.43 -14.22 6.92
N LEU A 205 8.25 -14.15 7.98
CA LEU A 205 9.59 -13.55 7.96
C LEU A 205 10.58 -14.26 7.03
N ASP A 206 10.29 -15.47 6.61
CA ASP A 206 11.04 -16.24 5.62
C ASP A 206 10.68 -15.91 4.18
N THR A 207 9.65 -15.10 3.96
CA THR A 207 9.15 -14.73 2.65
C THR A 207 9.52 -13.29 2.25
N PHE A 208 9.58 -12.38 3.22
CA PHE A 208 9.82 -10.95 2.98
C PHE A 208 10.98 -10.42 3.83
N ALA A 209 11.77 -9.50 3.27
CA ALA A 209 12.84 -8.80 3.98
C ALA A 209 12.56 -7.30 4.22
N TYR A 210 11.53 -6.72 3.62
CA TYR A 210 11.24 -5.29 3.68
C TYR A 210 9.78 -5.04 4.01
N TYR A 211 9.53 -4.14 4.97
CA TYR A 211 8.20 -3.71 5.37
C TYR A 211 8.03 -2.20 5.29
N GLY A 212 6.90 -1.74 4.72
CA GLY A 212 6.48 -0.34 4.70
C GLY A 212 5.04 -0.14 5.18
N GLY A 213 4.86 0.55 6.31
CA GLY A 213 3.56 0.93 6.85
C GLY A 213 3.28 2.43 6.64
N PHE A 214 2.28 2.75 5.82
CA PHE A 214 1.91 4.13 5.48
C PHE A 214 0.59 4.48 6.17
N SER A 215 0.64 5.40 7.15
CA SER A 215 -0.53 5.86 7.92
C SER A 215 -1.33 4.73 8.58
N GLY A 216 -0.64 3.71 9.09
CA GLY A 216 -1.31 2.58 9.75
C GLY A 216 -0.33 1.60 10.38
N THR A 217 -0.84 0.91 11.40
CA THR A 217 -0.17 -0.19 12.09
C THR A 217 -1.24 -1.17 12.59
N SER A 218 -0.84 -2.35 13.04
CA SER A 218 -1.78 -3.36 13.56
C SER A 218 -2.42 -3.02 14.90
N ASN A 219 -1.99 -1.95 15.59
CA ASN A 219 -2.60 -1.51 16.85
C ASN A 219 -3.65 -0.39 16.69
N TYR A 220 -3.93 0.07 15.46
CA TYR A 220 -4.99 1.05 15.22
C TYR A 220 -6.37 0.53 15.70
N PRO A 221 -7.19 1.35 16.37
CA PRO A 221 -6.99 2.76 16.69
C PRO A 221 -6.46 3.06 18.12
N SER A 222 -5.51 2.30 18.63
CA SER A 222 -5.03 2.41 20.01
C SER A 222 -3.77 3.26 20.13
N ALA A 223 -3.79 4.20 21.08
CA ALA A 223 -2.60 4.93 21.55
C ALA A 223 -2.02 4.34 22.85
N ALA A 224 -2.60 3.25 23.37
CA ALA A 224 -2.14 2.62 24.60
C ALA A 224 -0.74 2.01 24.43
N GLU A 225 -0.06 1.80 25.55
CA GLU A 225 1.21 1.05 25.54
C GLU A 225 0.98 -0.36 25.01
N ILE A 226 1.86 -0.79 24.09
CA ILE A 226 1.76 -2.09 23.46
C ILE A 226 2.64 -3.07 24.22
N ASP A 227 2.04 -4.15 24.69
CA ASP A 227 2.74 -5.31 25.26
C ASP A 227 3.28 -6.18 24.12
N SER A 228 4.58 -6.14 23.89
CA SER A 228 5.27 -6.89 22.84
C SER A 228 5.12 -8.41 22.97
N ASP A 229 4.94 -8.91 24.20
CA ASP A 229 4.87 -10.35 24.46
C ASP A 229 3.50 -10.92 24.03
N ASN A 230 2.48 -10.07 23.93
CA ASN A 230 1.13 -10.48 23.53
C ASN A 230 0.72 -9.89 22.15
N PHE A 231 1.35 -8.79 21.73
CA PHE A 231 0.98 -8.14 20.47
C PHE A 231 1.33 -9.03 19.27
N LEU A 232 0.33 -9.29 18.44
CA LEU A 232 0.42 -10.24 17.30
C LEU A 232 1.01 -11.59 17.71
N GLY A 233 0.54 -12.14 18.86
CA GLY A 233 1.01 -13.44 19.36
C GLY A 233 2.47 -13.44 19.81
N GLY A 234 3.01 -12.28 20.22
CA GLY A 234 4.40 -12.13 20.66
C GLY A 234 5.41 -11.97 19.52
N ALA A 235 4.95 -11.65 18.31
CA ALA A 235 5.82 -11.49 17.15
C ALA A 235 6.94 -10.44 17.36
N PHE A 236 6.72 -9.46 18.25
CA PHE A 236 7.66 -8.39 18.58
C PHE A 236 8.45 -8.60 19.87
N SER A 237 8.33 -9.75 20.52
CA SER A 237 9.02 -10.03 21.80
C SER A 237 10.55 -10.22 21.65
N ASN A 238 11.03 -10.52 20.45
CA ASN A 238 12.45 -10.71 20.15
C ASN A 238 12.92 -9.74 19.06
N GLY A 239 13.41 -8.57 19.49
CA GLY A 239 13.87 -7.51 18.57
C GLY A 239 15.10 -7.90 17.75
N ASP A 240 16.02 -8.70 18.30
CA ASP A 240 17.22 -9.15 17.57
C ASP A 240 16.81 -10.02 16.37
N ARG A 241 15.88 -10.96 16.57
CA ARG A 241 15.35 -11.78 15.48
C ARG A 241 14.73 -10.92 14.36
N ILE A 242 13.99 -9.87 14.73
CA ILE A 242 13.38 -8.98 13.74
C ILE A 242 14.48 -8.21 12.98
N ASN A 243 15.49 -7.70 13.68
CA ASN A 243 16.61 -6.99 13.08
C ASN A 243 17.49 -7.87 12.17
N GLU A 244 17.52 -9.18 12.40
CA GLU A 244 18.20 -10.16 11.54
C GLU A 244 17.39 -10.50 10.29
N GLN A 245 16.05 -10.41 10.39
CA GLN A 245 15.16 -10.84 9.32
C GLN A 245 14.63 -9.68 8.48
N ILE A 246 14.49 -8.47 9.00
CA ILE A 246 13.94 -7.33 8.27
C ILE A 246 15.05 -6.31 7.99
N GLU A 247 15.40 -6.16 6.74
CA GLU A 247 16.41 -5.21 6.26
C GLU A 247 15.94 -3.75 6.39
N VAL A 248 14.68 -3.49 6.04
CA VAL A 248 14.03 -2.18 6.18
C VAL A 248 12.68 -2.33 6.83
N PHE A 249 12.55 -1.77 8.02
CA PHE A 249 11.28 -1.56 8.70
C PHE A 249 10.94 -0.07 8.62
N TRP A 250 9.92 0.31 7.84
CA TRP A 250 9.61 1.70 7.54
C TRP A 250 8.19 2.08 7.96
N LEU A 251 8.04 3.25 8.59
CA LEU A 251 6.76 3.80 9.03
C LEU A 251 6.64 5.26 8.58
N GLY A 252 5.46 5.65 8.12
CA GLY A 252 5.18 7.04 7.77
C GLY A 252 3.76 7.47 8.08
N VAL A 253 3.58 8.79 8.28
CA VAL A 253 2.30 9.41 8.60
C VAL A 253 2.28 10.86 8.11
N GLY A 254 1.10 11.41 7.82
CA GLY A 254 0.94 12.84 7.56
C GLY A 254 0.89 13.66 8.85
N THR A 255 1.48 14.86 8.84
CA THR A 255 1.52 15.72 10.05
C THR A 255 0.16 16.31 10.43
N THR A 256 -0.81 16.30 9.52
CA THR A 256 -2.18 16.81 9.74
C THR A 256 -3.24 15.70 9.70
N GLU A 257 -2.83 14.43 9.83
CA GLU A 257 -3.78 13.32 9.96
C GLU A 257 -4.61 13.45 11.26
N PRO A 258 -5.83 12.88 11.30
CA PRO A 258 -6.57 12.75 12.56
C PRO A 258 -5.69 12.12 13.63
N GLU A 259 -5.71 12.68 14.84
CA GLU A 259 -4.79 12.35 15.94
C GLU A 259 -4.65 10.85 16.24
N VAL A 260 -5.68 10.08 15.99
CA VAL A 260 -5.67 8.63 16.22
C VAL A 260 -4.59 7.90 15.39
N PHE A 261 -4.26 8.38 14.20
CA PHE A 261 -3.20 7.78 13.36
C PHE A 261 -1.80 8.05 13.93
N PRO A 262 -1.36 9.31 14.10
CA PRO A 262 -0.03 9.57 14.68
C PRO A 262 0.10 8.99 16.09
N GLN A 263 -0.95 9.03 16.93
CA GLN A 263 -0.89 8.47 18.28
C GLN A 263 -0.70 6.95 18.28
N SER A 264 -1.38 6.22 17.38
CA SER A 264 -1.21 4.76 17.26
C SER A 264 0.17 4.37 16.72
N ILE A 265 0.69 5.16 15.76
CA ILE A 265 2.05 4.96 15.22
C ILE A 265 3.10 5.27 16.28
N ASP A 266 2.94 6.34 17.08
CA ASP A 266 3.86 6.66 18.16
C ASP A 266 3.87 5.59 19.28
N ALA A 267 2.70 5.04 19.62
CA ALA A 267 2.62 3.93 20.56
C ALA A 267 3.38 2.69 20.02
N PHE A 268 3.24 2.42 18.72
CA PHE A 268 3.94 1.33 18.06
C PHE A 268 5.46 1.57 18.01
N ARG A 269 5.89 2.78 17.65
CA ARG A 269 7.31 3.15 17.63
C ARG A 269 7.95 3.04 19.01
N ARG A 270 7.26 3.46 20.08
CA ARG A 270 7.76 3.28 21.47
C ARG A 270 8.00 1.80 21.79
N MET A 271 7.10 0.90 21.34
CA MET A 271 7.30 -0.54 21.49
C MET A 271 8.51 -1.03 20.70
N LEU A 272 8.67 -0.63 19.42
CA LEU A 272 9.84 -0.99 18.61
C LEU A 272 11.14 -0.53 19.27
N GLN A 273 11.20 0.72 19.80
CA GLN A 273 12.36 1.27 20.50
C GLN A 273 12.68 0.49 21.77
N LYS A 274 11.66 0.12 22.57
CA LYS A 274 11.81 -0.68 23.78
C LYS A 274 12.38 -2.07 23.49
N GLN A 275 12.04 -2.67 22.34
CA GLN A 275 12.54 -3.94 21.87
C GLN A 275 13.87 -3.84 21.07
N GLY A 276 14.44 -2.65 20.93
CA GLY A 276 15.66 -2.43 20.14
C GLY A 276 15.49 -2.68 18.64
N ILE A 277 14.29 -2.63 18.12
CA ILE A 277 14.00 -2.86 16.69
C ILE A 277 14.33 -1.62 15.88
N LYS A 278 15.24 -1.78 14.93
CA LYS A 278 15.64 -0.73 14.00
C LYS A 278 14.48 -0.41 13.06
N HIS A 279 14.16 0.88 12.90
CA HIS A 279 13.10 1.31 11.98
C HIS A 279 13.34 2.72 11.48
N HIS A 280 12.84 2.99 10.27
CA HIS A 280 12.74 4.32 9.68
C HIS A 280 11.40 4.94 10.04
N TYR A 281 11.39 6.25 10.24
CA TYR A 281 10.15 7.00 10.46
C TYR A 281 10.15 8.29 9.63
N TYR A 282 9.03 8.56 9.00
CA TYR A 282 8.85 9.73 8.14
C TYR A 282 7.53 10.44 8.44
N GLU A 283 7.59 11.74 8.60
CA GLU A 283 6.42 12.60 8.68
C GLU A 283 6.26 13.37 7.36
N SER A 284 5.13 13.15 6.68
CA SER A 284 4.79 13.90 5.47
C SER A 284 4.26 15.27 5.87
N PRO A 285 4.98 16.38 5.60
CA PRO A 285 4.60 17.70 6.07
C PRO A 285 3.31 18.18 5.41
N ASP A 286 2.44 18.81 6.22
CA ASP A 286 1.21 19.49 5.80
C ASP A 286 0.23 18.60 5.01
N THR A 287 0.23 17.28 5.27
CA THR A 287 -0.68 16.34 4.63
C THR A 287 -1.46 15.50 5.64
N ALA A 288 -2.69 15.15 5.27
CA ALA A 288 -3.61 14.37 6.05
C ALA A 288 -3.58 12.87 5.66
N HIS A 289 -4.62 12.11 6.04
CA HIS A 289 -4.82 10.72 5.65
C HIS A 289 -5.28 10.64 4.18
N GLU A 290 -4.35 10.86 3.25
CA GLU A 290 -4.62 11.13 1.84
C GLU A 290 -3.51 10.67 0.91
N TRP A 291 -3.80 10.65 -0.39
CA TRP A 291 -2.89 10.13 -1.42
C TRP A 291 -1.54 10.84 -1.49
N LEU A 292 -1.44 12.15 -1.19
CA LEU A 292 -0.14 12.84 -1.21
C LEU A 292 0.78 12.32 -0.10
N THR A 293 0.24 12.04 1.10
CA THR A 293 0.96 11.37 2.19
C THR A 293 1.53 10.04 1.73
N TRP A 294 0.71 9.20 1.08
CA TRP A 294 1.09 7.85 0.69
C TRP A 294 2.02 7.82 -0.53
N ARG A 295 1.86 8.75 -1.47
CA ARG A 295 2.83 8.95 -2.58
C ARG A 295 4.22 9.31 -2.05
N ARG A 296 4.31 10.24 -1.10
CA ARG A 296 5.57 10.60 -0.45
C ARG A 296 6.17 9.43 0.32
N SER A 297 5.32 8.67 1.00
CA SER A 297 5.73 7.45 1.71
C SER A 297 6.33 6.43 0.76
N LEU A 298 5.66 6.13 -0.34
CA LEU A 298 6.17 5.22 -1.38
C LEU A 298 7.49 5.74 -1.97
N TYR A 299 7.57 7.05 -2.27
CA TYR A 299 8.79 7.68 -2.79
C TYR A 299 9.98 7.51 -1.85
N GLN A 300 9.80 7.68 -0.55
CA GLN A 300 10.87 7.51 0.45
C GLN A 300 11.23 6.03 0.62
N PHE A 301 10.23 5.16 0.75
CA PHE A 301 10.42 3.73 0.97
C PHE A 301 11.10 3.04 -0.21
N ALA A 302 10.69 3.33 -1.44
CA ALA A 302 11.24 2.70 -2.64
C ALA A 302 12.74 2.96 -2.86
N GLN A 303 13.29 4.02 -2.27
CA GLN A 303 14.72 4.35 -2.32
C GLN A 303 15.56 3.51 -1.35
N LEU A 304 14.95 2.83 -0.40
CA LEU A 304 15.63 2.07 0.65
C LEU A 304 15.66 0.57 0.38
N ILE A 305 14.67 0.06 -0.35
CA ILE A 305 14.53 -1.38 -0.58
C ILE A 305 15.40 -1.89 -1.73
N PHE A 306 15.87 -3.13 -1.61
CA PHE A 306 16.66 -3.85 -2.63
C PHE A 306 18.00 -3.20 -2.99
N GLN A 307 18.61 -2.43 -2.08
CA GLN A 307 19.89 -1.70 -2.32
C GLN A 307 21.10 -2.60 -2.28
#